data_7b369240a768b19d2eafbe7eca3714e8
#
_entry.id   7b369240a768b19d2eafbe7eca3714e8
#
_cell.length_a   1.000
_cell.length_b   1.000
_cell.length_c   1.000
_cell.angle_alpha   90.00
_cell.angle_beta   90.00
_cell.angle_gamma   90.00
#
_symmetry.space_group_name_H-M   'P 1'
#
loop_
_entity.id
_entity.type
_entity.pdbx_description
1 polymer ?
#
loop_
_entity_poly.entity_id
_entity_poly.type
_entity_poly.pdbx_seq_one_letter_code
_entity_poly.pdbx_strand_id
1 'polypeptide(L)' 'MRGLDPQVFWQIHRSTVVNVNAIDSVHRLANGRLEVRLKGVGRRLLVSDPYMHLFRQM' A
#
# COMPACT_ATOMS: atom_id res chain seq x y z
N MET A 1 9.32 13.54 -17.32
CA MET A 1 9.19 13.25 -15.90
C MET A 1 9.91 11.96 -15.54
N ARG A 2 10.60 11.99 -14.46
CA ARG A 2 11.26 10.79 -13.99
C ARG A 2 10.24 9.89 -13.30
N GLY A 3 10.56 8.65 -13.14
CA GLY A 3 9.64 7.69 -12.58
C GLY A 3 9.24 8.00 -11.14
N LEU A 4 8.39 7.15 -10.59
CA LEU A 4 7.92 7.31 -9.23
C LEU A 4 9.08 7.07 -8.25
N ASP A 5 9.08 7.87 -7.20
CA ASP A 5 10.07 7.72 -6.14
C ASP A 5 9.69 6.51 -5.29
N PRO A 6 10.53 5.47 -5.21
CA PRO A 6 10.21 4.27 -4.44
C PRO A 6 10.11 4.52 -2.95
N GLN A 7 10.59 5.68 -2.47
CA GLN A 7 10.44 6.03 -1.07
C GLN A 7 9.12 6.72 -0.78
N VAL A 8 8.40 7.14 -1.82
CA VAL A 8 7.15 7.86 -1.68
C VAL A 8 5.99 7.06 -2.24
N PHE A 9 6.21 6.34 -3.31
CA PHE A 9 5.15 5.57 -3.98
C PHE A 9 5.46 4.09 -3.90
N TRP A 10 4.53 3.34 -3.32
CA TRP A 10 4.65 1.90 -3.20
C TRP A 10 3.58 1.22 -4.05
N GLN A 11 4.00 0.22 -4.79
CA GLN A 11 3.08 -0.58 -5.57
C GLN A 11 2.44 -1.63 -4.65
N ILE A 12 1.14 -1.68 -4.64
CA ILE A 12 0.40 -2.67 -3.83
C ILE A 12 -0.35 -3.66 -4.71
N HIS A 13 -0.40 -3.38 -6.00
CA HIS A 13 -1.03 -4.23 -6.98
C HIS A 13 -0.39 -3.89 -8.32
N ARG A 14 -0.40 -4.84 -9.26
CA ARG A 14 0.24 -4.59 -10.56
C ARG A 14 -0.32 -3.36 -11.27
N SER A 15 -1.52 -2.95 -10.90
CA SER A 15 -2.16 -1.78 -11.51
C SER A 15 -2.38 -0.64 -10.52
N THR A 16 -1.85 -0.76 -9.30
CA THR A 16 -2.16 0.22 -8.26
C THR A 16 -0.89 0.62 -7.51
N VAL A 17 -0.64 1.93 -7.47
CA VAL A 17 0.47 2.51 -6.72
C VAL A 17 -0.13 3.53 -5.76
N VAL A 18 0.37 3.55 -4.52
CA VAL A 18 -0.12 4.47 -3.50
C VAL A 18 1.02 5.35 -3.00
N ASN A 19 0.67 6.57 -2.63
CA ASN A 19 1.60 7.47 -1.97
C ASN A 19 1.69 7.08 -0.49
N VAL A 20 2.89 6.74 -0.03
CA VAL A 20 3.09 6.30 1.34
C VAL A 20 2.62 7.36 2.35
N ASN A 21 2.80 8.62 2.00
CA ASN A 21 2.39 9.72 2.88
C ASN A 21 0.87 9.86 2.97
N ALA A 22 0.13 9.24 2.06
CA ALA A 22 -1.32 9.26 2.08
C ALA A 22 -1.89 8.06 2.84
N ILE A 23 -1.05 7.15 3.30
CA ILE A 23 -1.50 5.99 4.04
C ILE A 23 -1.79 6.39 5.48
N ASP A 24 -3.03 6.15 5.91
CA ASP A 24 -3.42 6.39 7.29
C ASP A 24 -2.99 5.23 8.18
N SER A 25 -3.27 4.01 7.74
CA SER A 25 -2.93 2.83 8.52
C SER A 25 -2.89 1.60 7.62
N VAL A 26 -2.22 0.57 8.14
CA VAL A 26 -2.15 -0.74 7.47
C VAL A 26 -2.62 -1.78 8.47
N HIS A 27 -3.54 -2.63 8.04
CA HIS A 27 -4.14 -3.64 8.90
C HIS A 27 -3.94 -5.02 8.31
N ARG A 28 -3.66 -5.99 9.17
CA ARG A 28 -3.61 -7.38 8.75
C ARG A 28 -4.99 -8.00 8.93
N LEU A 29 -5.49 -8.59 7.86
CA LEU A 29 -6.79 -9.24 7.87
C LEU A 29 -6.66 -10.68 8.34
N ALA A 30 -7.79 -11.29 8.68
CA ALA A 30 -7.82 -12.66 9.19
C ALA A 30 -7.27 -13.67 8.18
N ASN A 31 -7.40 -13.37 6.90
CA ASN A 31 -6.90 -14.26 5.85
C ASN A 31 -5.41 -14.05 5.54
N GLY A 32 -4.72 -13.24 6.33
CA GLY A 32 -3.30 -12.98 6.16
C GLY A 32 -2.99 -11.86 5.18
N ARG A 33 -3.98 -11.29 4.55
CA ARG A 33 -3.77 -10.19 3.62
C ARG A 33 -3.63 -8.89 4.37
N LEU A 34 -3.03 -7.90 3.70
CA LEU A 34 -2.87 -6.56 4.25
C LEU A 34 -3.87 -5.62 3.59
N GLU A 35 -4.44 -4.75 4.41
CA GLU A 35 -5.36 -3.72 3.96
C GLU A 35 -4.75 -2.36 4.25
N VAL A 36 -4.68 -1.51 3.24
CA VAL A 36 -4.17 -0.15 3.36
C VAL A 36 -5.34 0.81 3.39
N ARG A 37 -5.36 1.67 4.40
CA ARG A 37 -6.38 2.72 4.51
C ARG A 37 -5.74 4.06 4.20
N LEU A 38 -6.40 4.82 3.34
CA LEU A 38 -5.90 6.10 2.90
C LEU A 38 -6.54 7.24 3.68
N LYS A 39 -5.73 8.28 3.93
CA LYS A 39 -6.18 9.45 4.68
C LYS A 39 -7.23 10.22 3.88
N GLY A 40 -8.24 10.66 4.58
CA GLY A 40 -9.20 11.62 4.04
C GLY A 40 -10.19 11.11 3.03
N VAL A 41 -9.96 9.93 2.46
CA VAL A 41 -10.85 9.40 1.42
C VAL A 41 -11.70 8.25 1.92
N GLY A 42 -11.34 7.65 3.05
CA GLY A 42 -12.06 6.52 3.57
C GLY A 42 -11.99 5.27 2.71
N ARG A 43 -11.06 5.23 1.78
CA ARG A 43 -10.90 4.06 0.91
C ARG A 43 -9.97 3.05 1.53
N ARG A 44 -10.27 1.79 1.25
CA ARG A 44 -9.45 0.67 1.69
C ARG A 44 -9.01 -0.11 0.47
N LEU A 45 -7.72 -0.41 0.41
CA LEU A 45 -7.14 -1.12 -0.71
C LEU A 45 -6.43 -2.36 -0.20
N LEU A 46 -6.56 -3.47 -0.93
CA LEU A 46 -5.90 -4.70 -0.56
C LEU A 46 -4.55 -4.78 -1.26
N VAL A 47 -3.55 -5.26 -0.53
CA VAL A 47 -2.20 -5.45 -1.07
C VAL A 47 -2.12 -6.84 -1.66
N SER A 48 -1.67 -6.95 -2.91
CA SER A 48 -1.45 -8.24 -3.56
C SER A 48 -0.25 -8.95 -2.94
N ASP A 49 -0.29 -10.28 -2.94
CA ASP A 49 0.74 -11.08 -2.30
C ASP A 49 2.16 -10.72 -2.73
N PRO A 50 2.45 -10.55 -4.03
CA PRO A 50 3.81 -10.23 -4.46
C PRO A 50 4.34 -8.92 -3.90
N TYR A 51 3.45 -8.04 -3.47
CA TYR A 51 3.85 -6.72 -3.01
C TYR A 51 3.82 -6.58 -1.49
N MET A 52 3.40 -7.62 -0.78
CA MET A 52 3.27 -7.55 0.67
C MET A 52 4.62 -7.41 1.37
N HIS A 53 5.68 -7.86 0.71
CA HIS A 53 7.01 -7.79 1.32
C HIS A 53 7.46 -6.36 1.59
N LEU A 54 6.95 -5.39 0.83
CA LEU A 54 7.28 -3.99 1.07
C LEU A 54 6.81 -3.53 2.44
N PHE A 55 5.68 -4.06 2.89
CA PHE A 55 5.10 -3.67 4.17
C PHE A 55 5.66 -4.46 5.34
N ARG A 56 6.25 -5.60 5.06
CA ARG A 56 6.85 -6.42 6.12
C ARG A 56 8.13 -5.81 6.66
N GLN A 57 8.75 -4.95 5.88
CA GLN A 57 10.01 -4.34 6.24
C GLN A 57 9.82 -3.03 7.01
N MET A 58 8.59 -2.64 7.23
CA MET A 58 8.29 -1.43 7.98
C MET A 58 8.50 -1.60 9.47
#